data_33e50f4f048260d1b83eb3e29f56bf6e
#
_entry.id   33e50f4f048260d1b83eb3e29f56bf6e
#
_cell.length_a   1.000
_cell.length_b   1.000
_cell.length_c   1.000
_cell.angle_alpha   90.00
_cell.angle_beta   90.00
_cell.angle_gamma   90.00
#
_symmetry.space_group_name_H-M   'P 1'
#
loop_
_entity.id
_entity.type
_entity.pdbx_description
1 polymer ?
#
loop_
_entity_poly.entity_id
_entity_poly.type
_entity_poly.pdbx_seq_one_letter_code
_entity_poly.pdbx_strand_id
1 'polypeptide(L)'
;MRIVQRTLDCVSVDGRAREEGRSLFQGLKVPPSHATLPFFDEEAIEEAVGRGFTHVKVKCGRDLPKELAEVRRLICRGPELCWRLDFNETGEAGELIRLFKDWSVEEKGAVDFLEDPVPYRGGSWSKVREATGLALANDHDMENDLGDSEVIVVKPAVNQMPDDLSRVVVTSYLDHPLGQTFAAFEAAQGRVRKVSGLQTHGIFEKTIFSEELGPVQPDLQVPNGFGLGFGEILEKLPWVKLV
;
A
#
# COMPACT_ATOMS: atom_id res chain seq x y z
N MET A 1 -17.12 -10.58 -7.46
CA MET A 1 -18.27 -9.94 -6.78
C MET A 1 -17.87 -8.89 -5.74
N ARG A 2 -16.76 -9.05 -5.02
CA ARG A 2 -16.33 -8.11 -3.95
C ARG A 2 -16.08 -6.68 -4.47
N ILE A 3 -15.35 -6.50 -5.56
CA ILE A 3 -15.07 -5.18 -6.12
C ILE A 3 -16.36 -4.39 -6.45
N VAL A 4 -17.37 -5.04 -6.98
CA VAL A 4 -18.67 -4.40 -7.27
C VAL A 4 -19.34 -3.92 -5.99
N GLN A 5 -19.36 -4.77 -4.95
CA GLN A 5 -19.95 -4.39 -3.66
C GLN A 5 -19.21 -3.21 -3.05
N ARG A 6 -17.87 -3.24 -3.04
CA ARG A 6 -17.06 -2.14 -2.50
C ARG A 6 -17.20 -0.84 -3.32
N THR A 7 -17.40 -0.96 -4.63
CA THR A 7 -17.74 0.19 -5.47
C THR A 7 -19.08 0.80 -5.08
N LEU A 8 -20.10 -0.02 -4.84
CA LEU A 8 -21.42 0.45 -4.36
C LEU A 8 -21.35 1.08 -2.96
N ASP A 9 -20.53 0.52 -2.07
CA ASP A 9 -20.26 1.10 -0.74
C ASP A 9 -19.64 2.49 -0.88
N CYS A 10 -18.61 2.61 -1.72
CA CYS A 10 -17.96 3.89 -2.03
C CYS A 10 -18.97 4.92 -2.53
N VAL A 11 -19.77 4.58 -3.56
CA VAL A 11 -20.80 5.46 -4.12
C VAL A 11 -21.82 5.88 -3.06
N SER A 12 -22.25 4.93 -2.21
CA SER A 12 -23.24 5.21 -1.15
C SER A 12 -22.69 6.18 -0.10
N VAL A 13 -21.44 5.99 0.33
CA VAL A 13 -20.78 6.85 1.33
C VAL A 13 -20.52 8.24 0.76
N ASP A 14 -19.97 8.32 -0.46
CA ASP A 14 -19.72 9.59 -1.16
C ASP A 14 -21.03 10.37 -1.41
N GLY A 15 -22.07 9.69 -1.91
CA GLY A 15 -23.36 10.30 -2.20
C GLY A 15 -24.01 10.92 -0.96
N ARG A 16 -24.05 10.21 0.16
CA ARG A 16 -24.58 10.75 1.43
C ARG A 16 -23.80 11.97 1.90
N ALA A 17 -22.48 11.92 1.85
CA ALA A 17 -21.67 13.07 2.27
C ALA A 17 -21.87 14.29 1.37
N ARG A 18 -22.13 14.10 0.07
CA ARG A 18 -22.49 15.18 -0.87
C ARG A 18 -23.88 15.75 -0.54
N GLU A 19 -24.88 14.91 -0.29
CA GLU A 19 -26.21 15.34 0.14
C GLU A 19 -26.18 16.15 1.44
N GLU A 20 -25.29 15.77 2.37
CA GLU A 20 -25.06 16.47 3.64
C GLU A 20 -24.17 17.72 3.51
N GLY A 21 -23.60 17.99 2.34
CA GLY A 21 -22.73 19.13 2.09
C GLY A 21 -21.42 19.09 2.86
N ARG A 22 -20.87 17.92 3.15
CA ARG A 22 -19.65 17.74 3.93
C ARG A 22 -18.58 16.93 3.18
N SER A 23 -17.31 17.22 3.47
CA SER A 23 -16.21 16.36 3.06
C SER A 23 -16.16 15.10 3.91
N LEU A 24 -15.85 13.95 3.30
CA LEU A 24 -15.58 12.70 4.02
C LEU A 24 -14.31 12.79 4.89
N PHE A 25 -13.39 13.67 4.55
CA PHE A 25 -12.14 13.83 5.30
C PHE A 25 -12.20 14.87 6.44
N GLN A 26 -13.36 15.46 6.68
CA GLN A 26 -13.52 16.48 7.72
C GLN A 26 -13.14 15.94 9.09
N GLY A 27 -12.08 16.52 9.70
CA GLY A 27 -11.57 16.10 11.00
C GLY A 27 -10.81 14.78 11.02
N LEU A 28 -10.54 14.18 9.87
CA LEU A 28 -9.76 12.97 9.74
C LEU A 28 -8.31 13.28 9.32
N LYS A 29 -7.40 12.40 9.70
CA LYS A 29 -6.00 12.43 9.28
C LYS A 29 -5.72 11.17 8.48
N VAL A 30 -5.34 11.32 7.22
CA VAL A 30 -4.88 10.23 6.38
C VAL A 30 -3.49 9.78 6.86
N PRO A 31 -3.24 8.47 7.01
CA PRO A 31 -1.88 8.01 7.34
C PRO A 31 -0.92 8.31 6.19
N PRO A 32 0.39 8.52 6.48
CA PRO A 32 1.37 8.73 5.44
C PRO A 32 1.51 7.50 4.54
N SER A 33 1.99 7.71 3.32
CA SER A 33 2.22 6.66 2.32
C SER A 33 3.69 6.30 2.19
N HIS A 34 3.96 5.04 1.81
CA HIS A 34 5.25 4.66 1.25
C HIS A 34 5.36 5.09 -0.22
N ALA A 35 6.58 5.24 -0.70
CA ALA A 35 6.84 5.32 -2.14
C ALA A 35 6.82 3.91 -2.75
N THR A 36 6.08 3.74 -3.85
CA THR A 36 6.11 2.50 -4.63
C THR A 36 7.13 2.63 -5.74
N LEU A 37 8.16 1.80 -5.72
CA LEU A 37 9.22 1.77 -6.71
C LEU A 37 9.02 0.58 -7.64
N PRO A 38 8.81 0.81 -8.95
CA PRO A 38 8.60 -0.28 -9.89
C PRO A 38 9.87 -1.10 -10.16
N PHE A 39 11.04 -0.50 -9.90
CA PHE A 39 12.36 -1.09 -10.11
C PHE A 39 13.32 -0.68 -9.01
N PHE A 40 14.44 -1.41 -8.88
CA PHE A 40 15.58 -1.03 -8.05
C PHE A 40 16.38 0.05 -8.78
N ASP A 41 15.99 1.29 -8.58
CA ASP A 41 16.58 2.46 -9.21
C ASP A 41 17.04 3.45 -8.14
N GLU A 42 18.34 3.74 -8.13
CA GLU A 42 18.97 4.60 -7.14
C GLU A 42 18.44 6.04 -7.23
N GLU A 43 18.22 6.55 -8.45
CA GLU A 43 17.65 7.88 -8.69
C GLU A 43 16.22 7.99 -8.14
N ALA A 44 15.39 6.98 -8.38
CA ALA A 44 14.02 6.92 -7.85
C ALA A 44 14.00 6.87 -6.31
N ILE A 45 14.99 6.22 -5.68
CA ILE A 45 15.15 6.18 -4.23
C ILE A 45 15.57 7.56 -3.70
N GLU A 46 16.55 8.21 -4.33
CA GLU A 46 16.97 9.57 -3.96
C GLU A 46 15.83 10.57 -4.10
N GLU A 47 15.02 10.43 -5.16
CA GLU A 47 13.83 11.24 -5.35
C GLU A 47 12.79 11.00 -4.25
N ALA A 48 12.53 9.75 -3.87
CA ALA A 48 11.62 9.41 -2.78
C ALA A 48 12.07 10.02 -1.45
N VAL A 49 13.37 9.92 -1.14
CA VAL A 49 13.97 10.57 0.04
C VAL A 49 13.84 12.08 -0.03
N GLY A 50 14.18 12.69 -1.16
CA GLY A 50 14.05 14.13 -1.38
C GLY A 50 12.62 14.65 -1.20
N ARG A 51 11.61 13.80 -1.46
CA ARG A 51 10.20 14.09 -1.18
C ARG A 51 9.78 13.84 0.28
N GLY A 52 10.66 13.26 1.11
CA GLY A 52 10.42 13.00 2.52
C GLY A 52 9.76 11.66 2.83
N PHE A 53 9.77 10.70 1.89
CA PHE A 53 9.31 9.34 2.20
C PHE A 53 10.24 8.66 3.19
N THR A 54 9.66 7.97 4.15
CA THR A 54 10.36 7.16 5.15
C THR A 54 10.31 5.66 4.84
N HIS A 55 9.42 5.26 3.95
CA HIS A 55 9.22 3.88 3.55
C HIS A 55 9.18 3.77 2.03
N VAL A 56 9.77 2.71 1.53
CA VAL A 56 9.72 2.33 0.11
C VAL A 56 9.23 0.91 -0.04
N LYS A 57 8.40 0.68 -1.05
CA LYS A 57 7.95 -0.66 -1.42
C LYS A 57 8.51 -1.02 -2.78
N VAL A 58 9.15 -2.17 -2.90
CA VAL A 58 9.69 -2.72 -4.14
C VAL A 58 9.15 -4.12 -4.41
N LYS A 59 8.92 -4.43 -5.68
CA LYS A 59 8.54 -5.78 -6.09
C LYS A 59 9.77 -6.65 -6.29
N CYS A 60 9.74 -7.83 -5.69
CA CYS A 60 10.75 -8.88 -5.79
C CYS A 60 10.14 -10.12 -6.45
N GLY A 61 10.99 -11.06 -6.87
CA GLY A 61 10.55 -12.38 -7.35
C GLY A 61 10.89 -12.71 -8.80
N ARG A 62 11.63 -11.83 -9.51
CA ARG A 62 12.14 -12.11 -10.86
C ARG A 62 13.52 -12.78 -10.81
N ASP A 63 14.42 -12.25 -9.99
CA ASP A 63 15.77 -12.78 -9.77
C ASP A 63 16.16 -12.47 -8.31
N LEU A 64 15.63 -13.28 -7.39
CA LEU A 64 15.75 -13.06 -5.94
C LEU A 64 17.19 -12.81 -5.47
N PRO A 65 18.21 -13.58 -5.92
CA PRO A 65 19.57 -13.32 -5.49
C PRO A 65 20.08 -11.93 -5.88
N LYS A 66 19.79 -11.46 -7.10
CA LYS A 66 20.21 -10.13 -7.55
C LYS A 66 19.39 -9.03 -6.88
N GLU A 67 18.08 -9.20 -6.79
CA GLU A 67 17.18 -8.23 -6.17
C GLU A 67 17.54 -8.00 -4.71
N LEU A 68 17.73 -9.06 -3.93
CA LEU A 68 18.09 -8.93 -2.52
C LEU A 68 19.53 -8.43 -2.32
N ALA A 69 20.45 -8.76 -3.21
CA ALA A 69 21.81 -8.17 -3.17
C ALA A 69 21.74 -6.66 -3.44
N GLU A 70 20.87 -6.22 -4.34
CA GLU A 70 20.67 -4.82 -4.65
C GLU A 70 19.99 -4.07 -3.48
N VAL A 71 18.94 -4.64 -2.89
CA VAL A 71 18.31 -4.10 -1.67
C VAL A 71 19.37 -3.91 -0.57
N ARG A 72 20.18 -4.95 -0.33
CA ARG A 72 21.25 -4.91 0.67
C ARG A 72 22.26 -3.80 0.39
N ARG A 73 22.69 -3.66 -0.87
CA ARG A 73 23.58 -2.59 -1.31
C ARG A 73 22.99 -1.20 -1.03
N LEU A 74 21.70 -1.03 -1.33
CA LEU A 74 20.99 0.24 -1.14
C LEU A 74 20.80 0.56 0.34
N ILE A 75 20.48 -0.43 1.18
CA ILE A 75 20.43 -0.25 2.64
C ILE A 75 21.77 0.22 3.20
N CYS A 76 22.89 -0.36 2.75
CA CYS A 76 24.20 -0.01 3.24
C CYS A 76 24.70 1.37 2.79
N ARG A 77 24.21 1.89 1.69
CA ARG A 77 24.68 3.15 1.08
C ARG A 77 23.70 4.29 1.21
N GLY A 78 22.46 3.96 1.41
CA GLY A 78 21.35 4.90 1.33
C GLY A 78 20.98 5.52 2.67
N PRO A 79 20.01 6.43 2.62
CA PRO A 79 19.42 7.02 3.80
C PRO A 79 18.64 5.98 4.60
N GLU A 80 18.30 6.36 5.84
CA GLU A 80 17.45 5.56 6.72
C GLU A 80 16.03 5.43 6.15
N LEU A 81 15.81 4.40 5.32
CA LEU A 81 14.52 4.03 4.78
C LEU A 81 14.08 2.67 5.33
N CYS A 82 12.78 2.53 5.56
CA CYS A 82 12.15 1.25 5.85
C CYS A 82 11.73 0.58 4.53
N TRP A 83 12.22 -0.64 4.29
CA TRP A 83 12.01 -1.38 3.06
C TRP A 83 10.85 -2.37 3.20
N ARG A 84 9.94 -2.37 2.25
CA ARG A 84 8.85 -3.34 2.09
C ARG A 84 9.10 -4.13 0.83
N LEU A 85 9.31 -5.42 0.98
CA LEU A 85 9.68 -6.32 -0.10
C LEU A 85 8.48 -7.19 -0.46
N ASP A 86 7.91 -6.97 -1.65
CA ASP A 86 6.70 -7.63 -2.12
C ASP A 86 7.04 -8.73 -3.13
N PHE A 87 6.86 -9.97 -2.72
CA PHE A 87 7.22 -11.16 -3.51
C PHE A 87 6.05 -11.74 -4.31
N ASN A 88 4.81 -11.33 -4.05
CA ASN A 88 3.61 -11.89 -4.69
C ASN A 88 3.61 -13.44 -4.73
N GLU A 89 3.96 -14.08 -3.63
CA GLU A 89 4.05 -15.54 -3.46
C GLU A 89 5.05 -16.26 -4.39
N THR A 90 5.95 -15.53 -5.07
CA THR A 90 6.90 -16.12 -6.01
C THR A 90 8.14 -16.72 -5.36
N GLY A 91 8.37 -16.45 -4.07
CA GLY A 91 9.52 -16.98 -3.33
C GLY A 91 9.37 -18.48 -3.01
N GLU A 92 10.53 -19.09 -2.73
CA GLU A 92 10.61 -20.43 -2.15
C GLU A 92 11.25 -20.32 -0.76
N ALA A 93 10.63 -20.94 0.26
CA ALA A 93 11.01 -20.72 1.66
C ALA A 93 12.48 -21.00 1.95
N GLY A 94 13.01 -22.12 1.45
CA GLY A 94 14.41 -22.48 1.65
C GLY A 94 15.38 -21.52 0.95
N GLU A 95 14.99 -20.96 -0.18
CA GLU A 95 15.78 -19.96 -0.90
C GLU A 95 15.82 -18.63 -0.14
N LEU A 96 14.66 -18.12 0.28
CA LEU A 96 14.59 -16.88 1.07
C LEU A 96 15.40 -17.00 2.36
N ILE A 97 15.26 -18.11 3.09
CA ILE A 97 16.02 -18.37 4.32
C ILE A 97 17.52 -18.30 4.05
N ARG A 98 18.01 -18.91 2.95
CA ARG A 98 19.43 -18.85 2.57
C ARG A 98 19.89 -17.45 2.23
N LEU A 99 19.07 -16.69 1.49
CA LEU A 99 19.42 -15.33 1.04
C LEU A 99 19.46 -14.34 2.19
N PHE A 100 18.60 -14.47 3.20
CA PHE A 100 18.61 -13.61 4.38
C PHE A 100 19.54 -14.07 5.50
N LYS A 101 20.18 -15.26 5.36
CA LYS A 101 20.99 -15.85 6.42
C LYS A 101 22.14 -14.96 6.89
N ASP A 102 22.82 -14.32 5.94
CA ASP A 102 24.05 -13.53 6.18
C ASP A 102 23.76 -12.03 6.30
N TRP A 103 22.48 -11.64 6.43
CA TRP A 103 22.10 -10.26 6.68
C TRP A 103 22.36 -9.90 8.14
N SER A 104 23.00 -8.74 8.38
CA SER A 104 23.22 -8.24 9.73
C SER A 104 21.90 -7.82 10.41
N VAL A 105 21.97 -7.54 11.72
CA VAL A 105 20.81 -7.06 12.48
C VAL A 105 20.36 -5.69 11.95
N GLU A 106 21.32 -4.84 11.58
CA GLU A 106 21.06 -3.50 11.03
C GLU A 106 20.39 -3.61 9.65
N GLU A 107 20.88 -4.49 8.77
CA GLU A 107 20.30 -4.71 7.45
C GLU A 107 18.87 -5.22 7.56
N LYS A 108 18.62 -6.18 8.45
CA LYS A 108 17.27 -6.68 8.74
C LYS A 108 16.38 -5.63 9.40
N GLY A 109 16.95 -4.78 10.25
CA GLY A 109 16.25 -3.68 10.90
C GLY A 109 15.75 -2.61 9.94
N ALA A 110 16.36 -2.51 8.75
CA ALA A 110 15.87 -1.63 7.69
C ALA A 110 14.69 -2.23 6.88
N VAL A 111 14.36 -3.51 7.06
CA VAL A 111 13.21 -4.16 6.41
C VAL A 111 12.01 -4.08 7.33
N ASP A 112 10.95 -3.38 6.90
CA ASP A 112 9.68 -3.28 7.63
C ASP A 112 8.93 -4.62 7.62
N PHE A 113 8.78 -5.21 6.42
CA PHE A 113 8.22 -6.55 6.25
C PHE A 113 8.48 -7.17 4.88
N LEU A 114 8.29 -8.48 4.79
CA LEU A 114 8.19 -9.24 3.55
C LEU A 114 6.70 -9.47 3.24
N GLU A 115 6.20 -8.94 2.14
CA GLU A 115 4.81 -9.11 1.71
C GLU A 115 4.70 -10.33 0.81
N ASP A 116 3.78 -11.24 1.15
CA ASP A 116 3.53 -12.51 0.44
C ASP A 116 4.81 -13.23 0.02
N PRO A 117 5.73 -13.55 0.97
CA PRO A 117 7.07 -14.01 0.62
C PRO A 117 7.06 -15.35 -0.14
N VAL A 118 6.14 -16.24 0.20
CA VAL A 118 5.95 -17.56 -0.40
C VAL A 118 4.46 -17.89 -0.43
N PRO A 119 4.00 -18.86 -1.25
CA PRO A 119 2.61 -19.30 -1.19
C PRO A 119 2.17 -19.61 0.24
N TYR A 120 1.00 -19.07 0.64
CA TYR A 120 0.46 -19.25 1.98
C TYR A 120 -0.01 -20.69 2.19
N ARG A 121 0.89 -21.56 2.65
CA ARG A 121 0.63 -22.99 2.87
C ARG A 121 1.25 -23.44 4.18
N GLY A 122 0.48 -24.20 4.94
CA GLY A 122 0.83 -24.96 6.14
C GLY A 122 2.25 -24.81 6.71
N GLY A 123 2.53 -23.77 7.51
CA GLY A 123 3.79 -23.58 8.22
C GLY A 123 4.97 -23.07 7.38
N SER A 124 4.80 -22.76 6.08
CA SER A 124 5.88 -22.16 5.26
C SER A 124 6.23 -20.77 5.74
N TRP A 125 5.22 -19.97 6.08
CA TRP A 125 5.38 -18.63 6.60
C TRP A 125 6.07 -18.60 7.95
N SER A 126 5.63 -19.43 8.90
CA SER A 126 6.27 -19.56 10.22
C SER A 126 7.76 -19.90 10.08
N LYS A 127 8.13 -20.81 9.16
CA LYS A 127 9.54 -21.16 8.91
C LYS A 127 10.34 -19.98 8.38
N VAL A 128 9.80 -19.20 7.43
CA VAL A 128 10.48 -18.00 6.91
C VAL A 128 10.66 -17.00 8.03
N ARG A 129 9.59 -16.69 8.78
CA ARG A 129 9.63 -15.75 9.90
C ARG A 129 10.66 -16.14 10.96
N GLU A 130 10.62 -17.37 11.44
CA GLU A 130 11.53 -17.87 12.49
C GLU A 130 12.98 -17.85 12.05
N ALA A 131 13.26 -18.23 10.80
CA ALA A 131 14.63 -18.32 10.30
C ALA A 131 15.21 -16.93 9.90
N THR A 132 14.40 -16.03 9.39
CA THR A 132 14.86 -14.69 8.96
C THR A 132 14.80 -13.67 10.10
N GLY A 133 13.85 -13.82 11.04
CA GLY A 133 13.54 -12.83 12.06
C GLY A 133 12.84 -11.58 11.53
N LEU A 134 12.33 -11.64 10.28
CA LEU A 134 11.64 -10.52 9.63
C LEU A 134 10.12 -10.65 9.80
N ALA A 135 9.44 -9.52 9.93
CA ALA A 135 8.00 -9.46 9.92
C ALA A 135 7.45 -9.86 8.54
N LEU A 136 6.30 -10.52 8.52
CA LEU A 136 5.61 -10.91 7.30
C LEU A 136 4.31 -10.13 7.15
N ALA A 137 3.93 -9.81 5.92
CA ALA A 137 2.68 -9.15 5.59
C ALA A 137 1.86 -9.99 4.62
N ASN A 138 0.58 -10.19 4.96
CA ASN A 138 -0.36 -10.97 4.16
C ASN A 138 -1.28 -10.03 3.38
N ASP A 139 -1.19 -10.06 2.04
CA ASP A 139 -2.04 -9.32 1.12
C ASP A 139 -3.05 -10.24 0.42
N HIS A 140 -2.59 -11.36 -0.11
CA HIS A 140 -3.42 -12.21 -0.96
C HIS A 140 -4.49 -12.98 -0.20
N ASP A 141 -4.22 -13.45 0.99
CA ASP A 141 -5.12 -14.34 1.74
C ASP A 141 -5.40 -13.84 3.17
N MET A 142 -5.58 -12.52 3.31
CA MET A 142 -5.78 -11.88 4.61
C MET A 142 -6.98 -12.42 5.40
N GLU A 143 -8.01 -12.94 4.72
CA GLU A 143 -9.21 -13.48 5.36
C GLU A 143 -8.98 -14.84 6.01
N ASN A 144 -7.99 -15.59 5.53
CA ASN A 144 -7.58 -16.87 6.07
C ASN A 144 -6.25 -16.78 6.84
N ASP A 145 -5.82 -15.57 7.23
CA ASP A 145 -4.61 -15.38 8.02
C ASP A 145 -4.73 -16.10 9.36
N LEU A 146 -3.91 -17.12 9.55
CA LEU A 146 -3.87 -17.95 10.76
C LEU A 146 -3.00 -17.34 11.88
N GLY A 147 -2.60 -16.07 11.76
CA GLY A 147 -1.73 -15.38 12.70
C GLY A 147 -0.24 -15.57 12.40
N ASP A 148 0.10 -16.05 11.21
CA ASP A 148 1.48 -16.23 10.77
C ASP A 148 2.10 -14.93 10.25
N SER A 149 1.31 -13.86 10.08
CA SER A 149 1.75 -12.53 9.67
C SER A 149 1.68 -11.52 10.80
N GLU A 150 2.61 -10.57 10.85
CA GLU A 150 2.58 -9.41 11.75
C GLU A 150 1.80 -8.24 11.14
N VAL A 151 1.62 -8.24 9.83
CA VAL A 151 0.93 -7.20 9.07
C VAL A 151 -0.13 -7.82 8.18
N ILE A 152 -1.28 -7.15 8.09
CA ILE A 152 -2.34 -7.45 7.13
C ILE A 152 -2.44 -6.27 6.17
N VAL A 153 -2.30 -6.52 4.87
CA VAL A 153 -2.47 -5.52 3.83
C VAL A 153 -3.93 -5.51 3.38
N VAL A 154 -4.62 -4.41 3.60
CA VAL A 154 -6.03 -4.26 3.25
C VAL A 154 -6.17 -3.37 2.02
N LYS A 155 -6.92 -3.85 1.04
CA LYS A 155 -7.26 -3.11 -0.18
C LYS A 155 -8.76 -2.80 -0.18
N PRO A 156 -9.19 -1.61 0.24
CA PRO A 156 -10.63 -1.27 0.39
C PRO A 156 -11.46 -1.44 -0.89
N ALA A 157 -10.84 -1.47 -2.05
CA ALA A 157 -11.51 -1.79 -3.30
C ALA A 157 -12.08 -3.22 -3.36
N VAL A 158 -11.53 -4.16 -2.58
CA VAL A 158 -11.89 -5.59 -2.59
C VAL A 158 -12.07 -6.19 -1.21
N ASN A 159 -11.55 -5.56 -0.16
CA ASN A 159 -11.63 -6.02 1.22
C ASN A 159 -12.45 -5.04 2.08
N GLN A 160 -13.08 -5.55 3.11
CA GLN A 160 -13.58 -4.74 4.22
C GLN A 160 -12.46 -4.51 5.24
N MET A 161 -12.53 -3.38 5.94
CA MET A 161 -11.62 -3.12 7.05
C MET A 161 -11.91 -4.10 8.19
N PRO A 162 -10.91 -4.78 8.76
CA PRO A 162 -11.11 -5.65 9.91
C PRO A 162 -11.34 -4.83 11.18
N ASP A 163 -11.88 -5.48 12.22
CA ASP A 163 -12.13 -4.84 13.52
C ASP A 163 -10.83 -4.47 14.25
N ASP A 164 -9.79 -5.33 14.17
CA ASP A 164 -8.46 -5.03 14.70
C ASP A 164 -7.59 -4.36 13.64
N LEU A 165 -7.33 -3.08 13.83
CA LEU A 165 -6.53 -2.25 12.94
C LEU A 165 -5.06 -2.13 13.35
N SER A 166 -4.65 -2.76 14.46
CA SER A 166 -3.28 -2.64 15.00
C SER A 166 -2.21 -3.17 14.04
N ARG A 167 -2.57 -4.18 13.23
CA ARG A 167 -1.71 -4.85 12.26
C ARG A 167 -1.92 -4.35 10.83
N VAL A 168 -2.86 -3.43 10.60
CA VAL A 168 -3.32 -3.07 9.25
C VAL A 168 -2.40 -2.05 8.59
N VAL A 169 -2.05 -2.33 7.34
CA VAL A 169 -1.55 -1.41 6.34
C VAL A 169 -2.59 -1.32 5.23
N VAL A 170 -3.05 -0.13 4.89
CA VAL A 170 -4.01 0.05 3.79
C VAL A 170 -3.27 0.41 2.52
N THR A 171 -3.63 -0.24 1.42
CA THR A 171 -3.10 0.09 0.10
C THR A 171 -4.23 0.31 -0.90
N SER A 172 -3.98 1.16 -1.90
CA SER A 172 -4.85 1.23 -3.07
C SER A 172 -4.72 -0.08 -3.89
N TYR A 173 -5.73 -0.36 -4.70
CA TYR A 173 -5.75 -1.55 -5.57
C TYR A 173 -5.13 -1.28 -6.96
N LEU A 174 -4.19 -0.33 -7.07
CA LEU A 174 -3.69 0.20 -8.35
C LEU A 174 -4.86 0.68 -9.24
N ASP A 175 -5.82 1.30 -8.63
CA ASP A 175 -7.09 1.69 -9.21
C ASP A 175 -7.13 3.18 -9.57
N HIS A 176 -8.27 3.59 -10.10
CA HIS A 176 -8.55 4.99 -10.42
C HIS A 176 -8.37 5.90 -9.18
N PRO A 177 -7.96 7.17 -9.34
CA PRO A 177 -7.81 8.12 -8.23
C PRO A 177 -8.99 8.21 -7.26
N LEU A 178 -10.23 8.01 -7.72
CA LEU A 178 -11.41 7.90 -6.83
C LEU A 178 -11.31 6.70 -5.88
N GLY A 179 -10.93 5.52 -6.39
CA GLY A 179 -10.73 4.33 -5.56
C GLY A 179 -9.57 4.48 -4.59
N GLN A 180 -8.47 5.10 -5.04
CA GLN A 180 -7.34 5.46 -4.19
C GLN A 180 -7.76 6.41 -3.06
N THR A 181 -8.56 7.43 -3.37
CA THR A 181 -9.08 8.38 -2.37
C THR A 181 -10.05 7.69 -1.41
N PHE A 182 -10.87 6.74 -1.89
CA PHE A 182 -11.71 5.93 -1.02
C PHE A 182 -10.88 5.06 -0.08
N ALA A 183 -9.78 4.45 -0.55
CA ALA A 183 -8.87 3.71 0.32
C ALA A 183 -8.25 4.62 1.40
N ALA A 184 -7.88 5.85 1.03
CA ALA A 184 -7.38 6.84 1.98
C ALA A 184 -8.42 7.24 3.03
N PHE A 185 -9.69 7.37 2.63
CA PHE A 185 -10.80 7.63 3.56
C PHE A 185 -11.01 6.47 4.54
N GLU A 186 -11.06 5.23 4.06
CA GLU A 186 -11.20 4.04 4.91
C GLU A 186 -10.04 3.95 5.93
N ALA A 187 -8.80 4.21 5.50
CA ALA A 187 -7.64 4.25 6.38
C ALA A 187 -7.75 5.35 7.45
N ALA A 188 -8.17 6.54 7.06
CA ALA A 188 -8.32 7.69 7.94
C ALA A 188 -9.48 7.50 8.93
N GLN A 189 -10.63 7.01 8.48
CA GLN A 189 -11.80 6.69 9.29
C GLN A 189 -11.46 5.61 10.32
N GLY A 190 -10.76 4.55 9.90
CA GLY A 190 -10.27 3.49 10.76
C GLY A 190 -9.15 3.93 11.70
N ARG A 191 -8.58 5.13 11.54
CA ARG A 191 -7.43 5.62 12.30
C ARG A 191 -6.22 4.70 12.23
N VAL A 192 -5.98 4.15 11.05
CA VAL A 192 -4.78 3.34 10.77
C VAL A 192 -3.53 4.17 11.05
N ARG A 193 -2.59 3.61 11.81
CA ARG A 193 -1.38 4.32 12.26
C ARG A 193 -0.15 4.00 11.44
N LYS A 194 -0.12 2.83 10.82
CA LYS A 194 1.02 2.38 10.00
C LYS A 194 1.09 3.20 8.71
N VAL A 195 2.31 3.45 8.25
CA VAL A 195 2.53 3.98 6.90
C VAL A 195 1.82 3.06 5.92
N SER A 196 1.06 3.63 5.00
CA SER A 196 0.16 2.92 4.09
C SER A 196 0.65 3.03 2.64
N GLY A 197 -0.06 2.48 1.67
CA GLY A 197 0.30 2.53 0.25
C GLY A 197 -0.81 3.20 -0.56
N LEU A 198 -1.06 4.48 -0.30
CA LEU A 198 -2.26 5.17 -0.76
C LEU A 198 -2.07 6.00 -2.03
N GLN A 199 -0.84 6.08 -2.56
CA GLN A 199 -0.53 6.99 -3.66
C GLN A 199 0.12 6.25 -4.82
N THR A 200 -0.69 5.63 -5.65
CA THR A 200 -0.26 4.86 -6.83
C THR A 200 -0.55 5.57 -8.15
N HIS A 201 -1.21 6.74 -8.12
CA HIS A 201 -1.54 7.50 -9.33
C HIS A 201 -0.31 7.95 -10.14
N GLY A 202 0.85 8.08 -9.49
CA GLY A 202 2.10 8.47 -10.15
C GLY A 202 2.69 7.43 -11.11
N ILE A 203 2.24 6.17 -11.04
CA ILE A 203 2.68 5.09 -11.94
C ILE A 203 1.82 4.96 -13.21
N PHE A 204 0.77 5.75 -13.33
CA PHE A 204 -0.13 5.76 -14.47
C PHE A 204 -0.01 7.06 -15.28
N GLU A 205 -0.55 7.04 -16.48
CA GLU A 205 -0.72 8.27 -17.27
C GLU A 205 -1.57 9.30 -16.51
N LYS A 206 -1.20 10.57 -16.64
CA LYS A 206 -1.92 11.66 -15.97
C LYS A 206 -3.34 11.79 -16.49
N THR A 207 -4.26 11.96 -15.58
CA THR A 207 -5.67 12.28 -15.83
C THR A 207 -6.06 13.52 -15.04
N ILE A 208 -7.19 14.14 -15.37
CA ILE A 208 -7.73 15.27 -14.59
C ILE A 208 -7.92 14.92 -13.11
N PHE A 209 -8.20 13.66 -12.80
CA PHE A 209 -8.34 13.17 -11.42
C PHE A 209 -6.99 13.04 -10.71
N SER A 210 -5.95 12.54 -11.41
CA SER A 210 -4.60 12.44 -10.82
C SER A 210 -3.94 13.82 -10.67
N GLU A 211 -4.26 14.78 -11.54
CA GLU A 211 -3.82 16.17 -11.43
C GLU A 211 -4.41 16.84 -10.19
N GLU A 212 -5.68 16.56 -9.85
CA GLU A 212 -6.34 17.04 -8.63
C GLU A 212 -5.69 16.50 -7.34
N LEU A 213 -5.16 15.27 -7.37
CA LEU A 213 -4.40 14.70 -6.26
C LEU A 213 -2.99 15.32 -6.11
N GLY A 214 -2.51 15.98 -7.15
CA GLY A 214 -1.18 16.57 -7.17
C GLY A 214 -0.04 15.53 -7.25
N PRO A 215 1.19 15.93 -6.93
CA PRO A 215 2.34 15.03 -6.97
C PRO A 215 2.27 13.99 -5.85
N VAL A 216 2.80 12.80 -6.12
CA VAL A 216 2.97 11.74 -5.10
C VAL A 216 3.92 12.22 -4.02
N GLN A 217 3.45 12.24 -2.76
CA GLN A 217 4.17 12.70 -1.57
C GLN A 217 3.85 11.79 -0.38
N PRO A 218 4.62 11.82 0.74
CA PRO A 218 4.27 11.03 1.92
C PRO A 218 2.85 11.24 2.41
N ASP A 219 2.42 12.50 2.46
CA ASP A 219 1.07 12.88 2.87
C ASP A 219 0.19 13.11 1.62
N LEU A 220 -0.89 12.33 1.52
CA LEU A 220 -1.84 12.48 0.43
C LEU A 220 -2.52 13.86 0.50
N GLN A 221 -2.47 14.59 -0.59
CA GLN A 221 -3.30 15.78 -0.76
C GLN A 221 -4.75 15.35 -1.02
N VAL A 222 -5.58 15.55 0.00
CA VAL A 222 -7.02 15.23 -0.11
C VAL A 222 -7.70 16.21 -1.04
N PRO A 223 -8.48 15.75 -2.05
CA PRO A 223 -9.21 16.64 -2.93
C PRO A 223 -10.22 17.51 -2.17
N ASN A 224 -10.37 18.75 -2.61
CA ASN A 224 -11.34 19.66 -2.03
C ASN A 224 -12.77 19.32 -2.41
N GLY A 225 -13.75 19.74 -1.59
CA GLY A 225 -15.18 19.60 -1.87
C GLY A 225 -15.88 18.59 -0.98
N PHE A 226 -17.11 18.27 -1.37
CA PHE A 226 -17.97 17.31 -0.64
C PHE A 226 -17.66 15.88 -1.02
N GLY A 227 -18.07 14.95 -0.19
CA GLY A 227 -17.78 13.52 -0.38
C GLY A 227 -16.27 13.26 -0.38
N LEU A 228 -15.80 12.49 -1.36
CA LEU A 228 -14.38 12.23 -1.62
C LEU A 228 -13.65 13.40 -2.30
N GLY A 229 -14.34 14.49 -2.58
CA GLY A 229 -13.84 15.58 -3.41
C GLY A 229 -14.18 15.37 -4.89
N PHE A 230 -13.39 15.99 -5.81
CA PHE A 230 -13.56 15.89 -7.26
C PHE A 230 -14.89 16.46 -7.79
N GLY A 231 -15.64 17.26 -7.02
CA GLY A 231 -16.96 17.75 -7.40
C GLY A 231 -16.96 18.44 -8.75
N GLU A 232 -16.05 19.42 -8.96
CA GLU A 232 -15.94 20.16 -10.21
C GLU A 232 -15.63 19.27 -11.43
N ILE A 233 -14.84 18.20 -11.24
CA ILE A 233 -14.51 17.24 -12.29
C ILE A 233 -15.74 16.41 -12.62
N LEU A 234 -16.39 15.87 -11.59
CA LEU A 234 -17.56 15.02 -11.75
C LEU A 234 -18.73 15.74 -12.42
N GLU A 235 -18.97 17.02 -12.11
CA GLU A 235 -20.02 17.82 -12.72
C GLU A 235 -19.82 18.05 -14.22
N LYS A 236 -18.57 18.05 -14.68
CA LYS A 236 -18.22 18.27 -16.09
C LYS A 236 -18.24 16.99 -16.95
N LEU A 237 -18.39 15.82 -16.32
CA LEU A 237 -18.41 14.57 -17.08
C LEU A 237 -19.72 14.40 -17.87
N PRO A 238 -19.66 13.76 -19.05
CA PRO A 238 -20.84 13.53 -19.90
C PRO A 238 -21.68 12.37 -19.34
N TRP A 239 -22.34 12.62 -18.22
CA TRP A 239 -23.18 11.61 -17.57
C TRP A 239 -24.33 11.18 -18.46
N VAL A 240 -24.57 9.89 -18.56
CA VAL A 240 -25.77 9.30 -19.18
C VAL A 240 -26.57 8.56 -18.12
N LYS A 241 -27.89 8.74 -18.18
CA LYS A 241 -28.79 8.01 -17.29
C LYS A 241 -28.73 6.52 -17.60
N LEU A 242 -28.47 5.71 -16.61
CA LEU A 242 -28.65 4.26 -16.72
C LEU A 242 -30.14 3.97 -16.85
N VAL A 243 -30.52 3.28 -17.91
CA VAL A 243 -31.90 2.89 -18.20
C VAL A 243 -32.15 1.48 -17.69
#